data_3d22939ae34b09929e42ea8e2466f768
#
_entry.id   3d22939ae34b09929e42ea8e2466f768
#
_cell.length_a   1.000
_cell.length_b   1.000
_cell.length_c   1.000
_cell.angle_alpha   90.00
_cell.angle_beta   90.00
_cell.angle_gamma   90.00
#
_symmetry.space_group_name_H-M   'P 1'
#
loop_
_entity.id
_entity.type
_entity.pdbx_description
1 polymer ?
#
loop_
_entity_poly.entity_id
_entity_poly.type
_entity_poly.pdbx_seq_one_letter_code
_entity_poly.pdbx_strand_id
1 'polypeptide(L)'
;MGDRIGLMFRDEDGEESDIIIHSHWMGRGLLELAQEFYKECDDDTKEAWVGTVIARFMFWVSSRFLNLEGHPDIDLQTEDDDCEDNGVWVMDMKTGVIGD
;
A
#
# COMPACT_ATOMS: atom_id res chain seq x y z
N MET A 1 17.86 -12.86 -4.17
CA MET A 1 16.44 -12.91 -4.43
C MET A 1 15.69 -12.24 -3.28
N GLY A 2 14.59 -11.62 -3.57
CA GLY A 2 13.78 -10.96 -2.56
C GLY A 2 12.43 -11.64 -2.40
N ASP A 3 11.55 -10.99 -1.71
CA ASP A 3 10.14 -11.36 -1.58
C ASP A 3 9.32 -10.15 -2.04
N ARG A 4 9.41 -9.87 -3.32
CA ARG A 4 8.93 -8.63 -3.94
C ARG A 4 7.41 -8.65 -4.10
N ILE A 5 6.82 -7.48 -3.90
CA ILE A 5 5.37 -7.31 -3.99
C ILE A 5 5.05 -5.86 -4.37
N GLY A 6 3.92 -5.66 -5.02
CA GLY A 6 3.37 -4.35 -5.31
C GLY A 6 2.00 -4.20 -4.69
N LEU A 7 1.70 -2.99 -4.25
CA LEU A 7 0.39 -2.64 -3.69
C LEU A 7 -0.13 -1.39 -4.37
N MET A 8 -1.36 -1.44 -4.84
CA MET A 8 -2.09 -0.29 -5.37
C MET A 8 -3.32 -0.06 -4.51
N PHE A 9 -3.83 1.16 -4.54
CA PHE A 9 -5.10 1.48 -3.89
C PHE A 9 -6.15 1.83 -4.94
N ARG A 10 -7.38 1.47 -4.66
CA ARG A 10 -8.57 1.91 -5.40
C ARG A 10 -9.44 2.68 -4.42
N ASP A 11 -9.84 3.91 -4.78
CA ASP A 11 -10.69 4.69 -3.90
C ASP A 11 -12.15 4.23 -3.98
N GLU A 12 -13.02 4.85 -3.17
CA GLU A 12 -14.43 4.44 -3.11
C GLU A 12 -15.19 4.69 -4.42
N ASP A 13 -14.68 5.58 -5.27
CA ASP A 13 -15.26 5.85 -6.58
C ASP A 13 -14.74 4.90 -7.67
N GLY A 14 -13.84 3.99 -7.29
CA GLY A 14 -13.26 3.03 -8.22
C GLY A 14 -12.04 3.52 -8.98
N GLU A 15 -11.50 4.69 -8.63
CA GLU A 15 -10.30 5.20 -9.28
C GLU A 15 -9.04 4.56 -8.70
N GLU A 16 -8.10 4.24 -9.57
CA GLU A 16 -6.80 3.70 -9.21
C GLU A 16 -5.72 4.66 -9.66
N SER A 17 -4.61 4.68 -8.94
CA SER A 17 -3.44 5.44 -9.32
C SER A 17 -2.49 4.57 -10.15
N ASP A 18 -1.65 5.21 -10.97
CA ASP A 18 -0.54 4.51 -11.63
C ASP A 18 0.60 4.19 -10.67
N ILE A 19 0.54 4.69 -9.46
CA ILE A 19 1.61 4.49 -8.47
C ILE A 19 1.45 3.13 -7.82
N ILE A 20 2.52 2.35 -7.85
CA ILE A 20 2.62 1.06 -7.17
C ILE A 20 3.55 1.25 -5.98
N ILE A 21 3.05 0.90 -4.79
CA ILE A 21 3.89 0.86 -3.59
C ILE A 21 4.58 -0.48 -3.61
N HIS A 22 5.90 -0.46 -3.73
CA HIS A 22 6.71 -1.64 -3.93
C HIS A 22 7.53 -1.96 -2.68
N SER A 23 7.66 -3.24 -2.36
CA SER A 23 8.61 -3.71 -1.36
C SER A 23 9.45 -4.84 -1.96
N HIS A 24 10.75 -4.82 -1.70
CA HIS A 24 11.67 -5.84 -2.17
C HIS A 24 11.66 -7.08 -1.28
N TRP A 25 11.42 -6.91 0.02
CA TRP A 25 11.61 -7.98 1.00
C TRP A 25 10.39 -8.32 1.84
N MET A 26 9.38 -7.45 1.90
CA MET A 26 8.26 -7.63 2.83
C MET A 26 7.28 -8.73 2.42
N GLY A 27 7.20 -9.03 1.13
CA GLY A 27 6.21 -9.98 0.66
C GLY A 27 4.81 -9.58 1.11
N ARG A 28 4.00 -10.56 1.47
CA ARG A 28 2.62 -10.32 1.89
C ARG A 28 2.49 -9.54 3.19
N GLY A 29 3.59 -9.30 3.91
CA GLY A 29 3.58 -8.39 5.05
C GLY A 29 3.15 -6.99 4.68
N LEU A 30 3.40 -6.55 3.44
CA LEU A 30 2.91 -5.27 2.96
C LEU A 30 1.37 -5.23 2.92
N LEU A 31 0.75 -6.34 2.56
CA LEU A 31 -0.72 -6.45 2.53
C LEU A 31 -1.31 -6.38 3.94
N GLU A 32 -0.62 -6.98 4.90
CA GLU A 32 -1.03 -6.89 6.30
C GLU A 32 -0.99 -5.44 6.80
N LEU A 33 0.04 -4.69 6.41
CA LEU A 33 0.12 -3.27 6.74
C LEU A 33 -1.06 -2.50 6.12
N ALA A 34 -1.40 -2.79 4.87
CA ALA A 34 -2.54 -2.14 4.22
C ALA A 34 -3.85 -2.43 4.96
N GLN A 35 -4.04 -3.65 5.42
CA GLN A 35 -5.23 -4.03 6.18
C GLN A 35 -5.28 -3.32 7.54
N GLU A 36 -4.15 -3.21 8.23
CA GLU A 36 -4.08 -2.47 9.48
C GLU A 36 -4.38 -0.99 9.25
N PHE A 37 -3.83 -0.40 8.21
CA PHE A 37 -4.12 0.98 7.83
C PHE A 37 -5.62 1.19 7.62
N TYR A 38 -6.27 0.30 6.87
CA TYR A 38 -7.69 0.40 6.62
C TYR A 38 -8.50 0.37 7.92
N LYS A 39 -8.11 -0.49 8.86
CA LYS A 39 -8.80 -0.59 10.15
C LYS A 39 -8.62 0.65 11.02
N GLU A 40 -7.45 1.28 10.94
CA GLU A 40 -7.11 2.41 11.81
C GLU A 40 -7.51 3.76 11.22
N CYS A 41 -7.64 3.87 9.90
CA CYS A 41 -7.94 5.15 9.29
C CYS A 41 -9.41 5.56 9.51
N ASP A 42 -9.63 6.88 9.53
CA ASP A 42 -10.96 7.44 9.70
C ASP A 42 -11.77 7.38 8.40
N ASP A 43 -13.04 7.74 8.49
CA ASP A 43 -13.94 7.74 7.34
C ASP A 43 -13.50 8.74 6.28
N ASP A 44 -12.93 9.87 6.70
CA ASP A 44 -12.40 10.86 5.77
C ASP A 44 -11.33 10.27 4.87
N THR A 45 -10.44 9.45 5.42
CA THR A 45 -9.41 8.77 4.63
C THR A 45 -10.01 7.70 3.72
N LYS A 46 -10.98 6.92 4.22
CA LYS A 46 -11.63 5.89 3.40
C LYS A 46 -12.38 6.47 2.21
N GLU A 47 -12.90 7.68 2.35
CA GLU A 47 -13.67 8.38 1.31
C GLU A 47 -12.81 9.31 0.45
N ALA A 48 -11.52 9.42 0.75
CA ALA A 48 -10.62 10.34 0.06
C ALA A 48 -10.29 9.84 -1.36
N TRP A 49 -9.88 10.78 -2.18
CA TRP A 49 -9.34 10.48 -3.52
C TRP A 49 -8.08 9.61 -3.38
N VAL A 50 -7.85 8.74 -4.38
CA VAL A 50 -6.80 7.72 -4.33
C VAL A 50 -5.41 8.30 -4.04
N GLY A 51 -5.08 9.47 -4.59
CA GLY A 51 -3.80 10.09 -4.32
C GLY A 51 -3.63 10.48 -2.86
N THR A 52 -4.70 10.94 -2.24
CA THR A 52 -4.70 11.27 -0.81
C THR A 52 -4.58 10.01 0.06
N VAL A 53 -5.25 8.93 -0.34
CA VAL A 53 -5.14 7.64 0.37
C VAL A 53 -3.70 7.17 0.37
N ILE A 54 -3.04 7.20 -0.79
CA ILE A 54 -1.64 6.77 -0.93
C ILE A 54 -0.74 7.63 -0.03
N ALA A 55 -0.90 8.95 -0.06
CA ALA A 55 -0.09 9.85 0.76
C ALA A 55 -0.27 9.56 2.25
N ARG A 56 -1.50 9.35 2.69
CA ARG A 56 -1.80 9.04 4.09
C ARG A 56 -1.28 7.67 4.50
N PHE A 57 -1.35 6.69 3.62
CA PHE A 57 -0.76 5.38 3.88
C PHE A 57 0.75 5.48 4.08
N MET A 58 1.44 6.21 3.21
CA MET A 58 2.89 6.39 3.32
C MET A 58 3.27 7.09 4.62
N PHE A 59 2.50 8.10 5.01
CA PHE A 59 2.70 8.78 6.30
C PHE A 59 2.49 7.81 7.47
N TRP A 60 1.42 7.03 7.43
CA TRP A 60 1.09 6.07 8.47
C TRP A 60 2.18 5.00 8.62
N VAL A 61 2.65 4.45 7.50
CA VAL A 61 3.74 3.46 7.52
C VAL A 61 5.00 4.08 8.10
N SER A 62 5.37 5.28 7.66
CA SER A 62 6.57 5.96 8.15
C SER A 62 6.48 6.20 9.65
N SER A 63 5.31 6.56 10.16
CA SER A 63 5.10 6.79 11.58
C SER A 63 5.27 5.51 12.40
N ARG A 64 4.84 4.37 11.87
CA ARG A 64 5.00 3.09 12.56
C ARG A 64 6.46 2.66 12.71
N PHE A 65 7.32 3.09 11.79
CA PHE A 65 8.73 2.74 11.80
C PHE A 65 9.64 3.83 12.37
N LEU A 66 9.04 4.88 12.94
CA LEU A 66 9.77 6.07 13.39
C LEU A 66 10.83 5.77 14.45
N ASN A 67 10.58 4.79 15.31
CA ASN A 67 11.47 4.44 16.42
C ASN A 67 12.33 3.19 16.15
N LEU A 68 12.32 2.70 14.92
CA LEU A 68 13.09 1.53 14.53
C LEU A 68 14.36 1.97 13.79
N GLU A 69 15.39 1.16 13.87
CA GLU A 69 16.61 1.38 13.11
C GLU A 69 16.30 1.10 11.62
N GLY A 70 16.76 2.00 10.75
CA GLY A 70 16.57 1.88 9.31
C GLY A 70 15.25 2.47 8.86
N HIS A 71 14.95 2.23 7.61
CA HIS A 71 13.74 2.74 6.95
C HIS A 71 12.85 1.59 6.55
N PRO A 72 11.52 1.81 6.41
CA PRO A 72 10.67 0.77 5.86
C PRO A 72 11.14 0.42 4.45
N ASP A 73 11.09 -0.86 4.12
CA ASP A 73 11.49 -1.36 2.80
C ASP A 73 10.36 -1.13 1.80
N ILE A 74 10.12 0.12 1.47
CA ILE A 74 9.03 0.54 0.59
C ILE A 74 9.54 1.63 -0.34
N ASP A 75 9.22 1.51 -1.63
CA ASP A 75 9.44 2.56 -2.61
C ASP A 75 8.22 2.71 -3.52
N LEU A 76 8.22 3.75 -4.34
CA LEU A 76 7.13 4.03 -5.26
C LEU A 76 7.59 3.78 -6.68
N GLN A 77 6.78 3.06 -7.45
CA GLN A 77 7.07 2.73 -8.83
C GLN A 77 5.83 3.01 -9.69
N THR A 78 6.05 3.12 -10.99
CA THR A 78 4.96 3.28 -11.96
C THR A 78 4.83 2.07 -12.89
N GLU A 79 5.72 1.09 -12.74
CA GLU A 79 5.70 -0.14 -13.53
C GLU A 79 5.78 -1.34 -12.59
N ASP A 80 5.23 -2.47 -12.99
CA ASP A 80 5.12 -3.65 -12.15
C ASP A 80 6.25 -4.67 -12.35
N ASP A 81 7.29 -4.31 -13.08
CA ASP A 81 8.37 -5.22 -13.47
C ASP A 81 9.07 -5.89 -12.28
N ASP A 82 9.13 -5.22 -11.16
CA ASP A 82 9.85 -5.70 -9.98
C ASP A 82 8.94 -6.40 -8.95
N CYS A 83 7.69 -6.70 -9.30
CA CYS A 83 6.73 -7.29 -8.37
C CYS A 83 6.50 -8.79 -8.61
N GLU A 84 7.37 -9.44 -9.35
CA GLU A 84 7.11 -10.78 -9.91
C GLU A 84 7.02 -11.91 -8.87
N ASP A 85 7.59 -11.76 -7.67
CA ASP A 85 7.50 -12.83 -6.67
C ASP A 85 6.09 -13.01 -6.12
N ASN A 86 5.38 -11.92 -5.87
CA ASN A 86 4.04 -11.93 -5.28
C ASN A 86 3.00 -11.19 -6.14
N GLY A 87 3.43 -10.50 -7.20
CA GLY A 87 2.56 -9.74 -8.07
C GLY A 87 2.13 -8.40 -7.48
N VAL A 88 1.16 -7.78 -8.13
CA VAL A 88 0.59 -6.50 -7.71
C VAL A 88 -0.82 -6.75 -7.17
N TRP A 89 -1.09 -6.20 -5.99
CA TRP A 89 -2.37 -6.35 -5.30
C TRP A 89 -3.05 -5.00 -5.18
N VAL A 90 -4.36 -5.00 -5.12
CA VAL A 90 -5.16 -3.78 -5.02
C VAL A 90 -5.98 -3.81 -3.74
N MET A 91 -5.82 -2.76 -2.92
CA MET A 91 -6.67 -2.53 -1.75
C MET A 91 -7.84 -1.65 -2.18
N ASP A 92 -9.05 -2.18 -2.05
CA ASP A 92 -10.27 -1.43 -2.35
C ASP A 92 -10.73 -0.69 -1.08
N MET A 93 -10.70 0.63 -1.12
CA MET A 93 -11.05 1.45 0.04
C MET A 93 -12.55 1.47 0.32
N LYS A 94 -13.37 1.05 -0.64
CA LYS A 94 -14.81 0.95 -0.42
C LYS A 94 -15.17 -0.26 0.43
N THR A 95 -14.48 -1.37 0.25
CA THR A 95 -14.82 -2.64 0.89
C THR A 95 -13.78 -3.11 1.90
N GLY A 96 -12.55 -2.61 1.83
CA GLY A 96 -11.44 -3.09 2.65
C GLY A 96 -10.87 -4.42 2.18
N VAL A 97 -11.26 -4.89 1.00
CA VAL A 97 -10.78 -6.16 0.45
C VAL A 97 -9.56 -5.92 -0.40
N ILE A 98 -8.56 -6.80 -0.25
CA ILE A 98 -7.37 -6.81 -1.10
C ILE A 98 -7.48 -7.97 -2.07
N GLY A 99 -7.24 -7.69 -3.37
CA GLY A 99 -7.22 -8.70 -4.42
C GLY A 99 -6.13 -8.40 -5.43
N ASP A 100 -5.81 -9.38 -6.24
CA ASP A 100 -4.84 -9.21 -7.33
C ASP A 100 -5.50 -8.96 -8.69
#